data_33e46853764cd139a0bc9e8abaace9df
#
_entry.id   33e46853764cd139a0bc9e8abaace9df
#
_cell.length_a   1.000
_cell.length_b   1.000
_cell.length_c   1.000
_cell.angle_alpha   90.00
_cell.angle_beta   90.00
_cell.angle_gamma   90.00
#
_symmetry.space_group_name_H-M   'P 1'
#
loop_
_entity.id
_entity.type
_entity.pdbx_description
1 polymer ?
#
loop_
_entity_poly.entity_id
_entity_poly.type
_entity_poly.pdbx_seq_one_letter_code
_entity_poly.pdbx_strand_id
1 'polypeptide(L)'
;MARFSYGGQALIEGVLMRGRDVIAVALRHPDGRIVWAEEKLAVGFRATRWARLPFVRGLVVLYETLVVGTRWLVRSAGVAAVEELAPLPAPQLEPAARHVPAAQLGPAEPAGSSVPSAVDPPAAPAGVQGDADARAAHPPAHAAPVADSADLGKGAVALMLGLTLVVGVGLFFFLPLLLAKAIAGGQSGVVERAVEGVIQVTIFLGYLTLIGRTSDIRRTFQYHGAEHMSIHALEAGDPLTVDAVRKYPTAHPRCGTEFLVVVILVSIVVFSVVGRQAIPVMVASRIVLIPVIAGISYELLRFGARHRDSRIVRWIFQPGIWVQKITTKQPTDDMLEVAIVSLEQALLADGEALPDGAGRIGRSPLVLSAEARPAAET
;
A
#
# COMPACT_ATOMS: atom_id res chain seq x y z
N MET A 1 -4.10 -11.90 16.83
CA MET A 1 -3.01 -11.59 15.88
C MET A 1 -3.49 -11.89 14.47
N ALA A 2 -3.40 -10.96 13.57
CA ALA A 2 -3.77 -11.17 12.16
C ALA A 2 -2.95 -12.33 11.58
N ARG A 3 -3.61 -13.29 10.93
CA ARG A 3 -2.95 -14.45 10.30
C ARG A 3 -2.31 -14.11 8.95
N PHE A 4 -2.64 -12.97 8.39
CA PHE A 4 -2.17 -12.50 7.09
C PHE A 4 -1.14 -11.37 7.26
N SER A 5 -0.13 -11.33 6.37
CA SER A 5 0.87 -10.27 6.36
C SER A 5 0.40 -9.15 5.44
N TYR A 6 -0.09 -8.07 6.02
CA TYR A 6 -0.45 -6.86 5.29
C TYR A 6 0.81 -6.17 4.77
N GLY A 7 0.68 -5.46 3.68
CA GLY A 7 1.71 -4.66 3.05
C GLY A 7 1.05 -3.69 2.08
N GLY A 8 1.76 -2.65 1.67
CA GLY A 8 1.13 -1.64 0.86
C GLY A 8 2.08 -0.94 -0.11
N GLN A 9 1.62 0.21 -0.54
CA GLN A 9 2.32 1.11 -1.43
C GLN A 9 1.90 2.54 -1.12
N ALA A 10 2.88 3.44 -1.00
CA ALA A 10 2.60 4.87 -0.96
C ALA A 10 2.04 5.36 -2.30
N LEU A 11 1.06 6.22 -2.22
CA LEU A 11 0.42 6.91 -3.34
C LEU A 11 0.64 8.42 -3.20
N ILE A 12 0.16 9.19 -4.17
CA ILE A 12 0.10 10.64 -4.05
C ILE A 12 -0.99 10.98 -3.03
N GLU A 13 -0.60 11.67 -1.96
CA GLU A 13 -1.46 12.04 -0.82
C GLU A 13 -2.19 10.85 -0.18
N GLY A 14 -1.57 9.65 -0.19
CA GLY A 14 -2.25 8.48 0.36
C GLY A 14 -1.45 7.20 0.46
N VAL A 15 -2.17 6.15 0.86
CA VAL A 15 -1.64 4.80 1.04
C VAL A 15 -2.62 3.78 0.47
N LEU A 16 -2.07 2.80 -0.23
CA LEU A 16 -2.75 1.58 -0.64
C LEU A 16 -2.29 0.45 0.29
N MET A 17 -3.21 -0.21 0.95
CA MET A 17 -2.96 -1.43 1.73
C MET A 17 -3.51 -2.65 1.01
N ARG A 18 -2.71 -3.67 0.93
CA ARG A 18 -3.08 -4.96 0.34
C ARG A 18 -3.41 -5.96 1.42
N GLY A 19 -4.65 -6.38 1.44
CA GLY A 19 -5.15 -7.50 2.21
C GLY A 19 -5.01 -8.83 1.45
N ARG A 20 -5.70 -9.86 1.97
CA ARG A 20 -5.70 -11.21 1.40
C ARG A 20 -6.35 -11.24 0.01
N ASP A 21 -7.55 -10.72 -0.10
CA ASP A 21 -8.38 -10.76 -1.29
C ASP A 21 -8.84 -9.38 -1.75
N VAL A 22 -8.44 -8.33 -1.03
CA VAL A 22 -8.87 -6.94 -1.23
C VAL A 22 -7.68 -6.00 -1.19
N ILE A 23 -7.80 -4.90 -1.91
CA ILE A 23 -6.97 -3.72 -1.78
C ILE A 23 -7.83 -2.63 -1.19
N ALA A 24 -7.36 -2.00 -0.12
CA ALA A 24 -7.94 -0.80 0.43
C ALA A 24 -7.03 0.40 0.16
N VAL A 25 -7.60 1.51 -0.23
CA VAL A 25 -6.88 2.75 -0.50
C VAL A 25 -7.49 3.84 0.36
N ALA A 26 -6.65 4.65 0.98
CA ALA A 26 -7.07 5.89 1.61
C ALA A 26 -6.20 7.04 1.08
N LEU A 27 -6.85 8.15 0.78
CA LEU A 27 -6.24 9.35 0.20
C LEU A 27 -6.68 10.57 1.01
N ARG A 28 -5.82 11.55 1.17
CA ARG A 28 -6.19 12.87 1.68
C ARG A 28 -6.59 13.76 0.53
N HIS A 29 -7.84 14.17 0.54
CA HIS A 29 -8.37 15.13 -0.42
C HIS A 29 -7.87 16.56 -0.09
N PRO A 30 -7.72 17.47 -1.08
CA PRO A 30 -7.28 18.85 -0.84
C PRO A 30 -8.10 19.62 0.18
N ASP A 31 -9.39 19.29 0.38
CA ASP A 31 -10.24 19.87 1.42
C ASP A 31 -9.94 19.33 2.85
N GLY A 32 -8.94 18.50 3.02
CA GLY A 32 -8.51 17.94 4.29
C GLY A 32 -9.23 16.66 4.72
N ARG A 33 -10.28 16.22 4.04
CA ARG A 33 -10.99 14.95 4.34
C ARG A 33 -10.18 13.74 3.91
N ILE A 34 -10.35 12.63 4.62
CA ILE A 34 -9.83 11.33 4.20
C ILE A 34 -10.92 10.61 3.42
N VAL A 35 -10.60 10.24 2.18
CA VAL A 35 -11.48 9.43 1.32
C VAL A 35 -10.87 8.05 1.14
N TRP A 36 -11.71 7.02 1.05
CA TRP A 36 -11.26 5.64 0.93
C TRP A 36 -12.04 4.85 -0.11
N ALA A 37 -11.40 3.85 -0.69
CA ALA A 37 -12.00 2.93 -1.64
C ALA A 37 -11.47 1.50 -1.42
N GLU A 38 -12.28 0.52 -1.79
CA GLU A 38 -11.92 -0.88 -1.78
C GLU A 38 -12.02 -1.46 -3.20
N GLU A 39 -11.10 -2.37 -3.50
CA GLU A 39 -11.11 -3.10 -4.76
C GLU A 39 -10.76 -4.56 -4.51
N LYS A 40 -11.63 -5.48 -4.98
CA LYS A 40 -11.34 -6.91 -4.90
C LYS A 40 -10.21 -7.27 -5.87
N LEU A 41 -9.24 -8.02 -5.37
CA LEU A 41 -8.18 -8.56 -6.21
C LEU A 41 -8.76 -9.55 -7.22
N ALA A 42 -8.46 -9.37 -8.49
CA ALA A 42 -8.92 -10.27 -9.54
C ALA A 42 -8.34 -11.68 -9.32
N VAL A 43 -9.20 -12.66 -9.15
CA VAL A 43 -8.82 -14.06 -8.88
C VAL A 43 -8.28 -14.76 -10.14
N GLY A 44 -8.55 -14.23 -11.34
CA GLY A 44 -8.38 -14.88 -12.63
C GLY A 44 -7.06 -15.63 -12.83
N PHE A 45 -5.95 -14.92 -13.00
CA PHE A 45 -4.67 -15.55 -13.32
C PHE A 45 -4.04 -16.29 -12.13
N ARG A 46 -4.31 -15.87 -10.89
CA ARG A 46 -3.85 -16.54 -9.66
C ARG A 46 -4.42 -17.94 -9.48
N ALA A 47 -5.62 -18.21 -10.01
CA ALA A 47 -6.24 -19.52 -9.96
C ALA A 47 -5.56 -20.54 -10.88
N THR A 48 -4.74 -20.10 -11.84
CA THR A 48 -4.08 -21.00 -12.78
C THR A 48 -2.97 -21.82 -12.13
N ARG A 49 -2.74 -23.05 -12.64
CA ARG A 49 -1.63 -23.90 -12.16
C ARG A 49 -0.28 -23.24 -12.35
N TRP A 50 -0.12 -22.45 -13.40
CA TRP A 50 1.11 -21.73 -13.74
C TRP A 50 1.51 -20.70 -12.67
N ALA A 51 0.53 -20.00 -12.08
CA ALA A 51 0.76 -19.03 -11.02
C ALA A 51 1.29 -19.66 -9.71
N ARG A 52 1.33 -20.98 -9.59
CA ARG A 52 1.87 -21.70 -8.44
C ARG A 52 3.32 -22.14 -8.63
N LEU A 53 3.80 -22.13 -9.87
CA LEU A 53 5.17 -22.56 -10.18
C LEU A 53 6.18 -21.55 -9.63
N PRO A 54 7.30 -22.04 -9.08
CA PRO A 54 8.45 -21.19 -8.74
C PRO A 54 8.82 -20.29 -9.92
N PHE A 55 9.33 -19.11 -9.67
CA PHE A 55 9.67 -18.05 -10.62
C PHE A 55 8.46 -17.44 -11.34
N VAL A 56 7.51 -18.22 -11.90
CA VAL A 56 6.31 -17.72 -12.58
C VAL A 56 5.39 -16.97 -11.61
N ARG A 57 5.20 -17.50 -10.41
CA ARG A 57 4.39 -16.82 -9.37
C ARG A 57 4.92 -15.44 -9.01
N GLY A 58 6.25 -15.26 -9.02
CA GLY A 58 6.88 -13.96 -8.77
C GLY A 58 6.54 -12.94 -9.84
N LEU A 59 6.55 -13.36 -11.11
CA LEU A 59 6.16 -12.49 -12.23
C LEU A 59 4.68 -12.12 -12.17
N VAL A 60 3.82 -13.05 -11.77
CA VAL A 60 2.38 -12.79 -11.60
C VAL A 60 2.14 -11.75 -10.52
N VAL A 61 2.75 -11.94 -9.34
CA VAL A 61 2.62 -10.99 -8.22
C VAL A 61 3.18 -9.62 -8.61
N LEU A 62 4.32 -9.59 -9.28
CA LEU A 62 4.93 -8.34 -9.74
C LEU A 62 4.03 -7.62 -10.75
N TYR A 63 3.50 -8.34 -11.75
CA TYR A 63 2.58 -7.79 -12.74
C TYR A 63 1.32 -7.18 -12.08
N GLU A 64 0.67 -7.93 -11.18
CA GLU A 64 -0.49 -7.41 -10.44
C GLU A 64 -0.14 -6.16 -9.64
N THR A 65 0.98 -6.19 -8.90
CA THR A 65 1.40 -5.06 -8.07
C THR A 65 1.69 -3.82 -8.93
N LEU A 66 2.35 -3.99 -10.08
CA LEU A 66 2.64 -2.90 -10.99
C LEU A 66 1.36 -2.35 -11.63
N VAL A 67 0.49 -3.21 -12.18
CA VAL A 67 -0.73 -2.76 -12.85
C VAL A 67 -1.68 -2.08 -11.88
N VAL A 68 -1.95 -2.69 -10.74
CA VAL A 68 -2.86 -2.13 -9.75
C VAL A 68 -2.25 -0.90 -9.09
N GLY A 69 -0.97 -0.97 -8.72
CA GLY A 69 -0.25 0.14 -8.10
C GLY A 69 -0.19 1.37 -9.01
N THR A 70 0.13 1.18 -10.30
CA THR A 70 0.17 2.28 -11.28
C THR A 70 -1.23 2.88 -11.49
N ARG A 71 -2.26 2.04 -11.61
CA ARG A 71 -3.64 2.52 -11.75
C ARG A 71 -4.06 3.39 -10.57
N TRP A 72 -3.80 2.97 -9.35
CA TRP A 72 -4.11 3.74 -8.15
C TRP A 72 -3.21 4.96 -7.98
N LEU A 73 -1.95 4.90 -8.43
CA LEU A 73 -1.06 6.06 -8.45
C LEU A 73 -1.60 7.18 -9.37
N VAL A 74 -2.06 6.81 -10.57
CA VAL A 74 -2.68 7.78 -11.51
C VAL A 74 -4.00 8.32 -10.94
N ARG A 75 -4.84 7.48 -10.35
CA ARG A 75 -6.08 7.89 -9.69
C ARG A 75 -5.84 8.82 -8.50
N SER A 76 -4.84 8.52 -7.67
CA SER A 76 -4.50 9.37 -6.53
C SER A 76 -4.00 10.74 -6.97
N ALA A 77 -3.26 10.83 -8.10
CA ALA A 77 -2.89 12.10 -8.71
C ALA A 77 -4.12 12.90 -9.14
N GLY A 78 -5.12 12.22 -9.73
CA GLY A 78 -6.40 12.85 -10.09
C GLY A 78 -7.14 13.40 -8.89
N VAL A 79 -7.24 12.64 -7.79
CA VAL A 79 -7.87 13.09 -6.54
C VAL A 79 -7.15 14.30 -5.94
N ALA A 80 -5.81 14.28 -5.94
CA ALA A 80 -5.01 15.38 -5.42
C ALA A 80 -5.08 16.66 -6.27
N ALA A 81 -5.44 16.54 -7.56
CA ALA A 81 -5.55 17.67 -8.50
C ALA A 81 -6.94 18.31 -8.51
N VAL A 82 -7.96 17.71 -7.90
CA VAL A 82 -9.31 18.27 -7.84
C VAL A 82 -9.33 19.36 -6.76
N GLU A 83 -9.33 20.61 -7.19
CA GLU A 83 -9.24 21.76 -6.30
C GLU A 83 -10.57 22.05 -5.54
N GLU A 84 -11.69 21.49 -5.99
CA GLU A 84 -13.00 21.73 -5.36
C GLU A 84 -13.95 20.55 -5.53
N LEU A 85 -14.15 19.78 -4.45
CA LEU A 85 -15.39 19.01 -4.33
C LEU A 85 -16.53 19.99 -4.07
N ALA A 86 -17.65 19.84 -4.79
CA ALA A 86 -18.86 20.58 -4.49
C ALA A 86 -19.12 20.57 -2.97
N PRO A 87 -19.38 21.72 -2.32
CA PRO A 87 -19.61 21.77 -0.89
C PRO A 87 -20.69 20.75 -0.55
N LEU A 88 -20.41 19.89 0.43
CA LEU A 88 -21.43 19.00 0.97
C LEU A 88 -22.60 19.89 1.38
N PRO A 89 -23.85 19.57 1.01
CA PRO A 89 -25.00 20.27 1.61
C PRO A 89 -24.80 20.20 3.12
N ALA A 90 -24.84 21.35 3.77
CA ALA A 90 -24.72 21.43 5.22
C ALA A 90 -25.57 20.31 5.83
N PRO A 91 -25.07 19.59 6.87
CA PRO A 91 -25.90 18.59 7.50
C PRO A 91 -27.22 19.19 7.82
N GLN A 92 -28.28 18.73 7.14
CA GLN A 92 -29.62 19.09 7.51
C GLN A 92 -29.79 18.47 8.89
N LEU A 93 -29.54 19.29 9.92
CA LEU A 93 -30.00 19.00 11.25
C LEU A 93 -31.50 18.82 11.08
N GLU A 94 -31.97 17.59 11.04
CA GLU A 94 -33.41 17.36 11.18
C GLU A 94 -33.85 18.14 12.41
N PRO A 95 -34.88 18.98 12.31
CA PRO A 95 -35.36 19.70 13.46
C PRO A 95 -35.72 18.67 14.51
N ALA A 96 -35.01 18.74 15.65
CA ALA A 96 -35.21 17.90 16.80
C ALA A 96 -36.67 17.55 16.97
N ALA A 97 -36.92 16.25 17.11
CA ALA A 97 -38.24 15.66 17.22
C ALA A 97 -39.25 16.61 17.92
N ARG A 98 -40.38 16.81 17.24
CA ARG A 98 -41.49 17.61 17.72
C ARG A 98 -41.72 17.34 19.20
N HIS A 99 -41.64 18.37 19.98
CA HIS A 99 -42.06 18.42 21.36
C HIS A 99 -43.37 17.65 21.51
N VAL A 100 -43.34 16.52 22.19
CA VAL A 100 -44.56 15.86 22.65
C VAL A 100 -45.11 16.72 23.76
N PRO A 101 -46.35 17.24 23.64
CA PRO A 101 -46.90 18.06 24.70
C PRO A 101 -47.03 17.23 25.99
N ALA A 102 -46.52 17.77 27.08
CA ALA A 102 -46.62 17.21 28.42
C ALA A 102 -48.06 17.33 28.97
N ALA A 103 -48.97 16.55 28.43
CA ALA A 103 -50.34 16.49 28.90
C ALA A 103 -50.80 15.04 28.92
N GLN A 104 -50.29 14.29 29.87
CA GLN A 104 -50.90 13.06 30.45
C GLN A 104 -49.94 12.40 31.43
N LEU A 105 -49.58 13.10 32.51
CA LEU A 105 -49.06 12.49 33.73
C LEU A 105 -50.05 12.80 34.84
N GLY A 106 -50.83 11.80 35.18
CA GLY A 106 -51.67 11.81 36.37
C GLY A 106 -50.84 11.86 37.68
N PRO A 107 -51.44 12.28 38.80
CA PRO A 107 -50.68 12.57 40.03
C PRO A 107 -50.09 11.27 40.66
N ALA A 108 -48.83 11.37 41.00
CA ALA A 108 -48.11 10.32 41.74
C ALA A 108 -48.50 10.38 43.24
N GLU A 109 -48.93 9.25 43.80
CA GLU A 109 -49.04 9.02 45.23
C GLU A 109 -47.69 8.77 45.88
N PRO A 110 -47.45 9.17 47.12
CA PRO A 110 -46.23 8.91 47.85
C PRO A 110 -46.32 7.61 48.65
N ALA A 111 -45.37 6.70 48.45
CA ALA A 111 -45.20 5.55 49.36
C ALA A 111 -43.74 5.34 49.75
N GLY A 112 -43.42 5.55 50.99
CA GLY A 112 -43.08 4.58 52.03
C GLY A 112 -41.67 3.96 51.88
N SER A 113 -40.81 4.42 52.81
CA SER A 113 -39.50 3.85 53.17
C SER A 113 -39.59 2.41 53.64
N SER A 114 -38.68 1.51 53.16
CA SER A 114 -38.04 0.47 54.00
C SER A 114 -36.91 -0.20 53.19
N VAL A 115 -35.71 -0.15 53.78
CA VAL A 115 -34.55 -1.01 53.47
C VAL A 115 -34.74 -2.30 54.29
N PRO A 116 -34.40 -3.49 53.73
CA PRO A 116 -33.35 -4.28 54.34
C PRO A 116 -32.41 -5.03 53.37
N SER A 117 -31.25 -5.19 53.89
CA SER A 117 -30.09 -6.04 53.65
C SER A 117 -30.23 -7.41 52.98
N ALA A 118 -29.05 -7.81 52.47
CA ALA A 118 -28.45 -9.14 52.28
C ALA A 118 -28.59 -9.82 50.91
N VAL A 119 -27.52 -9.77 50.20
CA VAL A 119 -26.64 -10.75 49.53
C VAL A 119 -27.23 -12.14 49.22
N ASP A 120 -27.28 -12.45 47.92
CA ASP A 120 -26.87 -13.77 47.36
C ASP A 120 -26.62 -13.62 45.84
N PRO A 121 -25.64 -14.36 45.24
CA PRO A 121 -25.25 -14.16 43.84
C PRO A 121 -26.18 -14.90 42.89
N PRO A 122 -26.50 -14.30 41.73
CA PRO A 122 -27.38 -14.96 40.76
C PRO A 122 -26.62 -15.92 39.84
N ALA A 123 -27.31 -17.03 39.58
CA ALA A 123 -27.01 -18.05 38.61
C ALA A 123 -26.94 -17.50 37.17
N ALA A 124 -26.13 -18.17 36.34
CA ALA A 124 -25.95 -17.88 34.94
C ALA A 124 -27.26 -17.97 34.14
N PRO A 125 -27.59 -17.02 33.29
CA PRO A 125 -28.72 -17.17 32.38
C PRO A 125 -28.33 -17.94 31.12
N ALA A 126 -29.22 -18.88 30.76
CA ALA A 126 -29.23 -19.61 29.53
C ALA A 126 -29.52 -18.69 28.32
N GLY A 127 -28.89 -19.01 27.20
CA GLY A 127 -29.34 -18.82 25.80
C GLY A 127 -29.92 -17.45 25.42
N VAL A 128 -29.09 -16.54 24.93
CA VAL A 128 -29.56 -15.46 24.10
C VAL A 128 -29.33 -15.87 22.64
N GLN A 129 -30.43 -16.19 21.94
CA GLN A 129 -30.47 -16.26 20.49
C GLN A 129 -30.16 -14.86 19.96
N GLY A 130 -29.05 -14.75 19.24
CA GLY A 130 -28.61 -13.49 18.64
C GLY A 130 -29.51 -13.07 17.49
N ASP A 131 -30.09 -11.90 17.61
CA ASP A 131 -30.73 -11.19 16.51
C ASP A 131 -29.69 -10.86 15.44
N ALA A 132 -29.82 -11.54 14.29
CA ALA A 132 -28.97 -11.36 13.11
C ALA A 132 -29.33 -10.11 12.27
N ASP A 133 -30.14 -9.19 12.77
CA ASP A 133 -30.71 -8.08 12.00
C ASP A 133 -30.27 -6.65 12.39
N ALA A 134 -29.23 -6.52 13.20
CA ALA A 134 -28.69 -5.18 13.47
C ALA A 134 -27.51 -4.81 12.55
N ARG A 135 -27.57 -5.15 11.27
CA ARG A 135 -26.86 -4.38 10.23
C ARG A 135 -27.65 -3.11 9.95
N ALA A 136 -27.49 -2.11 10.81
CA ALA A 136 -27.96 -0.77 10.55
C ALA A 136 -27.38 -0.36 9.17
N ALA A 137 -28.26 -0.31 8.17
CA ALA A 137 -27.97 0.29 6.90
C ALA A 137 -27.59 1.76 7.17
N HIS A 138 -26.29 2.05 7.11
CA HIS A 138 -25.89 3.45 7.00
C HIS A 138 -26.50 3.98 5.72
N PRO A 139 -27.22 5.11 5.76
CA PRO A 139 -27.73 5.75 4.54
C PRO A 139 -26.53 6.01 3.62
N PRO A 140 -26.67 5.83 2.30
CA PRO A 140 -25.58 6.10 1.38
C PRO A 140 -25.16 7.55 1.54
N ALA A 141 -23.96 7.75 2.11
CA ALA A 141 -23.33 9.06 2.09
C ALA A 141 -23.22 9.47 0.63
N HIS A 142 -23.76 10.63 0.29
CA HIS A 142 -23.68 11.18 -1.06
C HIS A 142 -22.20 11.30 -1.42
N ALA A 143 -21.79 10.46 -2.31
CA ALA A 143 -20.46 10.33 -2.78
C ALA A 143 -20.11 11.51 -3.68
N ALA A 144 -18.99 12.14 -3.42
CA ALA A 144 -18.48 13.19 -4.26
C ALA A 144 -17.96 12.61 -5.58
N PRO A 145 -18.35 13.13 -6.75
CA PRO A 145 -17.81 12.69 -8.03
C PRO A 145 -16.33 13.05 -8.12
N VAL A 146 -15.48 12.07 -8.32
CA VAL A 146 -14.10 12.32 -8.77
C VAL A 146 -14.19 12.71 -10.24
N ALA A 147 -13.75 13.92 -10.58
CA ALA A 147 -13.55 14.28 -11.96
C ALA A 147 -12.61 13.27 -12.60
N ASP A 148 -12.99 12.69 -13.74
CA ASP A 148 -12.08 11.92 -14.56
C ASP A 148 -10.83 12.77 -14.77
N SER A 149 -9.70 12.25 -14.30
CA SER A 149 -8.39 12.84 -14.56
C SER A 149 -8.35 13.18 -16.05
N ALA A 150 -8.09 14.45 -16.36
CA ALA A 150 -8.06 15.01 -17.71
C ALA A 150 -7.69 13.91 -18.70
N ASP A 151 -8.57 13.65 -19.65
CA ASP A 151 -8.50 12.53 -20.61
C ASP A 151 -7.18 12.62 -21.41
N LEU A 152 -6.08 12.25 -20.74
CA LEU A 152 -4.82 12.00 -21.41
C LEU A 152 -5.10 10.77 -22.27
N GLY A 153 -5.37 11.01 -23.53
CA GLY A 153 -5.72 9.96 -24.47
C GLY A 153 -4.80 8.76 -24.25
N LYS A 154 -5.33 7.54 -24.32
CA LYS A 154 -4.59 6.27 -24.05
C LYS A 154 -3.22 6.26 -24.74
N GLY A 155 -3.08 6.95 -25.88
CA GLY A 155 -1.82 7.14 -26.59
C GLY A 155 -0.79 7.98 -25.84
N ALA A 156 -1.18 9.05 -25.18
CA ALA A 156 -0.26 9.90 -24.41
C ALA A 156 0.26 9.16 -23.15
N VAL A 157 -0.60 8.42 -22.46
CA VAL A 157 -0.19 7.58 -21.33
C VAL A 157 0.77 6.47 -21.77
N ALA A 158 0.48 5.79 -22.89
CA ALA A 158 1.36 4.76 -23.45
C ALA A 158 2.72 5.35 -23.85
N LEU A 159 2.73 6.54 -24.45
CA LEU A 159 3.96 7.25 -24.81
C LEU A 159 4.79 7.63 -23.57
N MET A 160 4.15 8.19 -22.54
CA MET A 160 4.82 8.52 -21.27
C MET A 160 5.44 7.28 -20.62
N LEU A 161 4.68 6.19 -20.52
CA LEU A 161 5.17 4.93 -19.96
C LEU A 161 6.30 4.35 -20.78
N GLY A 162 6.17 4.38 -22.12
CA GLY A 162 7.22 3.93 -23.04
C GLY A 162 8.50 4.75 -22.90
N LEU A 163 8.39 6.08 -22.85
CA LEU A 163 9.54 6.97 -22.67
C LEU A 163 10.20 6.75 -21.29
N THR A 164 9.41 6.64 -20.24
CA THR A 164 9.91 6.35 -18.88
C THR A 164 10.66 5.02 -18.84
N LEU A 165 10.14 3.99 -19.50
CA LEU A 165 10.80 2.70 -19.60
C LEU A 165 12.13 2.80 -20.35
N VAL A 166 12.15 3.49 -21.51
CA VAL A 166 13.37 3.69 -22.30
C VAL A 166 14.43 4.45 -21.51
N VAL A 167 14.03 5.54 -20.86
CA VAL A 167 14.94 6.34 -20.01
C VAL A 167 15.44 5.51 -18.83
N GLY A 168 14.55 4.77 -18.15
CA GLY A 168 14.91 3.91 -17.02
C GLY A 168 15.89 2.81 -17.41
N VAL A 169 15.62 2.09 -18.49
CA VAL A 169 16.53 1.06 -19.00
C VAL A 169 17.86 1.68 -19.46
N GLY A 170 17.81 2.82 -20.11
CA GLY A 170 19.01 3.59 -20.52
C GLY A 170 19.88 3.96 -19.32
N LEU A 171 19.28 4.56 -18.30
CA LEU A 171 19.97 5.06 -17.11
C LEU A 171 20.53 3.93 -16.24
N PHE A 172 19.73 2.86 -15.99
CA PHE A 172 20.10 1.83 -15.01
C PHE A 172 20.79 0.60 -15.59
N PHE A 173 20.75 0.40 -16.91
CA PHE A 173 21.38 -0.75 -17.53
C PHE A 173 22.41 -0.37 -18.58
N PHE A 174 22.12 0.60 -19.47
CA PHE A 174 23.05 0.95 -20.54
C PHE A 174 24.15 1.91 -20.08
N LEU A 175 23.82 2.93 -19.30
CA LEU A 175 24.81 3.89 -18.81
C LEU A 175 25.89 3.23 -17.94
N PRO A 176 25.59 2.37 -16.94
CA PRO A 176 26.60 1.62 -16.18
C PRO A 176 27.51 0.79 -17.08
N LEU A 177 26.92 0.10 -18.06
CA LEU A 177 27.67 -0.73 -19.00
C LEU A 177 28.66 0.09 -19.83
N LEU A 178 28.23 1.22 -20.39
CA LEU A 178 29.09 2.10 -21.20
C LEU A 178 30.23 2.69 -20.37
N LEU A 179 29.91 3.16 -19.16
CA LEU A 179 30.92 3.70 -18.24
C LEU A 179 31.91 2.62 -17.78
N ALA A 180 31.45 1.44 -17.43
CA ALA A 180 32.32 0.33 -17.05
C ALA A 180 33.25 -0.06 -18.20
N LYS A 181 32.74 -0.11 -19.43
CA LYS A 181 33.56 -0.38 -20.61
C LYS A 181 34.59 0.71 -20.85
N ALA A 182 34.26 1.97 -20.65
CA ALA A 182 35.20 3.09 -20.79
C ALA A 182 36.28 3.07 -19.73
N ILE A 183 35.96 2.70 -18.49
CA ILE A 183 36.89 2.73 -17.34
C ILE A 183 37.72 1.43 -17.27
N ALA A 184 37.12 0.29 -17.50
CA ALA A 184 37.73 -1.04 -17.27
C ALA A 184 37.71 -1.97 -18.50
N GLY A 185 37.45 -1.48 -19.70
CA GLY A 185 37.30 -2.30 -20.90
C GLY A 185 38.55 -3.06 -21.35
N GLY A 186 39.71 -2.71 -20.83
CA GLY A 186 40.99 -3.45 -21.06
C GLY A 186 41.31 -4.51 -19.99
N GLN A 187 40.50 -4.60 -18.93
CA GLN A 187 40.70 -5.47 -17.80
C GLN A 187 40.05 -6.86 -18.01
N SER A 188 40.24 -7.75 -17.02
CA SER A 188 39.54 -9.05 -17.03
C SER A 188 38.00 -8.83 -17.02
N GLY A 189 37.25 -9.76 -17.59
CA GLY A 189 35.77 -9.65 -17.61
C GLY A 189 35.15 -9.56 -16.21
N VAL A 190 35.77 -10.11 -15.20
CA VAL A 190 35.32 -10.05 -13.81
C VAL A 190 35.46 -8.62 -13.26
N VAL A 191 36.60 -7.96 -13.51
CA VAL A 191 36.82 -6.60 -13.06
C VAL A 191 35.86 -5.62 -13.75
N GLU A 192 35.67 -5.74 -15.07
CA GLU A 192 34.73 -4.91 -15.80
C GLU A 192 33.28 -5.05 -15.24
N ARG A 193 32.83 -6.28 -14.91
CA ARG A 193 31.52 -6.53 -14.30
C ARG A 193 31.41 -5.99 -12.87
N ALA A 194 32.45 -6.11 -12.07
CA ALA A 194 32.47 -5.52 -10.74
C ALA A 194 32.34 -4.00 -10.81
N VAL A 195 33.08 -3.33 -11.72
CA VAL A 195 32.99 -1.89 -11.96
C VAL A 195 31.58 -1.52 -12.45
N GLU A 196 31.00 -2.26 -13.39
CA GLU A 196 29.61 -2.08 -13.86
C GLU A 196 28.62 -2.11 -12.68
N GLY A 197 28.72 -3.13 -11.82
CA GLY A 197 27.84 -3.29 -10.66
C GLY A 197 27.98 -2.14 -9.67
N VAL A 198 29.20 -1.69 -9.38
CA VAL A 198 29.42 -0.52 -8.48
C VAL A 198 28.80 0.74 -9.07
N ILE A 199 29.02 1.00 -10.36
CA ILE A 199 28.42 2.15 -11.06
C ILE A 199 26.89 2.07 -11.02
N GLN A 200 26.32 0.89 -11.30
CA GLN A 200 24.87 0.68 -11.29
C GLN A 200 24.25 1.00 -9.92
N VAL A 201 24.84 0.49 -8.84
CA VAL A 201 24.40 0.79 -7.46
C VAL A 201 24.55 2.28 -7.15
N THR A 202 25.66 2.90 -7.55
CA THR A 202 25.91 4.32 -7.33
C THR A 202 24.89 5.20 -8.05
N ILE A 203 24.59 4.92 -9.32
CA ILE A 203 23.56 5.63 -10.09
C ILE A 203 22.20 5.45 -9.42
N PHE A 204 21.85 4.24 -9.02
CA PHE A 204 20.56 3.95 -8.37
C PHE A 204 20.38 4.72 -7.05
N LEU A 205 21.37 4.65 -6.16
CA LEU A 205 21.31 5.38 -4.88
C LEU A 205 21.36 6.89 -5.08
N GLY A 206 22.16 7.37 -6.01
CA GLY A 206 22.22 8.78 -6.40
C GLY A 206 20.88 9.29 -6.93
N TYR A 207 20.26 8.54 -7.81
CA TYR A 207 18.92 8.84 -8.35
C TYR A 207 17.87 8.92 -7.23
N LEU A 208 17.76 7.88 -6.39
CA LEU A 208 16.81 7.88 -5.27
C LEU A 208 17.02 9.07 -4.31
N THR A 209 18.27 9.39 -4.02
CA THR A 209 18.62 10.52 -3.15
C THR A 209 18.24 11.86 -3.80
N LEU A 210 18.45 11.98 -5.10
CA LEU A 210 18.17 13.21 -5.85
C LEU A 210 16.67 13.46 -5.97
N ILE A 211 15.90 12.47 -6.43
CA ILE A 211 14.45 12.62 -6.57
C ILE A 211 13.76 12.77 -5.21
N GLY A 212 14.28 12.12 -4.17
CA GLY A 212 13.76 12.24 -2.80
C GLY A 212 13.94 13.65 -2.18
N ARG A 213 14.63 14.57 -2.87
CA ARG A 213 14.73 15.98 -2.47
C ARG A 213 13.59 16.84 -3.01
N THR A 214 12.89 16.37 -4.04
CA THR A 214 11.71 17.09 -4.55
C THR A 214 10.57 16.98 -3.54
N SER A 215 9.71 18.00 -3.44
CA SER A 215 8.60 18.08 -2.48
C SER A 215 7.67 16.87 -2.59
N ASP A 216 7.26 16.53 -3.80
CA ASP A 216 6.24 15.53 -4.06
C ASP A 216 6.72 14.10 -3.77
N ILE A 217 7.95 13.79 -4.19
CA ILE A 217 8.56 12.48 -3.87
C ILE A 217 8.87 12.38 -2.37
N ARG A 218 9.30 13.48 -1.74
CA ARG A 218 9.52 13.50 -0.29
C ARG A 218 8.22 13.21 0.47
N ARG A 219 7.08 13.80 0.05
CA ARG A 219 5.76 13.51 0.63
C ARG A 219 5.38 12.04 0.42
N THR A 220 5.56 11.52 -0.79
CA THR A 220 5.34 10.10 -1.07
C THR A 220 6.19 9.20 -0.18
N PHE A 221 7.47 9.57 0.08
CA PHE A 221 8.34 8.84 1.01
C PHE A 221 7.88 8.95 2.48
N GLN A 222 7.18 10.03 2.85
CA GLN A 222 6.56 10.17 4.16
C GLN A 222 5.33 9.25 4.30
N TYR A 223 4.47 9.18 3.29
CA TYR A 223 3.37 8.20 3.24
C TYR A 223 3.87 6.75 3.28
N HIS A 224 5.01 6.46 2.63
CA HIS A 224 5.66 5.16 2.72
C HIS A 224 6.15 4.86 4.16
N GLY A 225 6.67 5.86 4.86
CA GLY A 225 6.98 5.75 6.28
C GLY A 225 5.73 5.49 7.14
N ALA A 226 4.63 6.19 6.85
CA ALA A 226 3.36 6.02 7.56
C ALA A 226 2.76 4.61 7.38
N GLU A 227 2.84 4.07 6.16
CA GLU A 227 2.46 2.69 5.86
C GLU A 227 3.22 1.71 6.76
N HIS A 228 4.56 1.79 6.76
CA HIS A 228 5.39 0.90 7.55
C HIS A 228 5.11 0.98 9.06
N MET A 229 4.97 2.19 9.58
CA MET A 229 4.70 2.41 11.01
C MET A 229 3.35 1.81 11.42
N SER A 230 2.32 1.95 10.58
CA SER A 230 0.99 1.37 10.82
C SER A 230 1.03 -0.17 10.81
N ILE A 231 1.79 -0.77 9.89
CA ILE A 231 1.97 -2.22 9.84
C ILE A 231 2.74 -2.72 11.06
N HIS A 232 3.77 -1.99 11.51
CA HIS A 232 4.49 -2.34 12.73
C HIS A 232 3.58 -2.37 13.96
N ALA A 233 2.71 -1.36 14.12
CA ALA A 233 1.77 -1.30 15.24
C ALA A 233 0.80 -2.49 15.20
N LEU A 234 0.25 -2.81 14.02
CA LEU A 234 -0.61 -3.99 13.83
C LEU A 234 0.11 -5.30 14.22
N GLU A 235 1.35 -5.48 13.79
CA GLU A 235 2.14 -6.69 14.07
C GLU A 235 2.53 -6.82 15.52
N ALA A 236 2.73 -5.70 16.21
CA ALA A 236 2.98 -5.67 17.64
C ALA A 236 1.69 -5.90 18.46
N GLY A 237 0.52 -5.79 17.85
CA GLY A 237 -0.78 -5.86 18.54
C GLY A 237 -1.12 -4.58 19.31
N ASP A 238 -0.48 -3.46 18.95
CA ASP A 238 -0.76 -2.16 19.55
C ASP A 238 -2.01 -1.51 18.93
N PRO A 239 -2.65 -0.57 19.67
CA PRO A 239 -3.79 0.18 19.14
C PRO A 239 -3.45 0.92 17.83
N LEU A 240 -4.40 0.96 16.89
CA LEU A 240 -4.27 1.75 15.66
C LEU A 240 -4.69 3.21 15.92
N THR A 241 -3.88 3.91 16.71
CA THR A 241 -4.00 5.35 16.98
C THR A 241 -2.72 6.06 16.55
N VAL A 242 -2.81 7.35 16.21
CA VAL A 242 -1.65 8.16 15.80
C VAL A 242 -0.53 8.09 16.85
N ASP A 243 -0.88 8.22 18.13
CA ASP A 243 0.10 8.20 19.25
C ASP A 243 0.80 6.84 19.41
N ALA A 244 0.10 5.74 19.17
CA ALA A 244 0.68 4.41 19.24
C ALA A 244 1.55 4.11 18.01
N VAL A 245 1.08 4.45 16.82
CA VAL A 245 1.77 4.23 15.54
C VAL A 245 3.05 5.07 15.44
N ARG A 246 3.04 6.32 15.94
CA ARG A 246 4.19 7.24 15.91
C ARG A 246 5.46 6.69 16.56
N LYS A 247 5.35 5.72 17.47
CA LYS A 247 6.49 5.12 18.20
C LYS A 247 7.33 4.19 17.34
N TYR A 248 6.80 3.74 16.21
CA TYR A 248 7.44 2.74 15.37
C TYR A 248 8.42 3.34 14.35
N PRO A 249 9.46 2.57 13.94
CA PRO A 249 10.39 3.02 12.92
C PRO A 249 9.74 3.05 11.53
N THR A 250 10.23 3.92 10.66
CA THR A 250 9.79 4.02 9.27
C THR A 250 10.33 2.90 8.37
N ALA A 251 11.37 2.17 8.80
CA ALA A 251 11.91 1.05 8.05
C ALA A 251 11.22 -0.25 8.44
N HIS A 252 10.75 -1.03 7.47
CA HIS A 252 10.07 -2.29 7.70
C HIS A 252 10.72 -3.43 6.89
N PRO A 253 10.97 -4.59 7.50
CA PRO A 253 11.74 -5.66 6.85
C PRO A 253 11.00 -6.40 5.72
N ARG A 254 9.74 -6.09 5.42
CA ARG A 254 8.94 -6.69 4.33
C ARG A 254 8.56 -5.70 3.25
N CYS A 255 9.34 -4.63 3.11
CA CYS A 255 9.09 -3.58 2.14
C CYS A 255 9.39 -4.01 0.70
N GLY A 256 8.54 -3.59 -0.23
CA GLY A 256 8.75 -3.81 -1.66
C GLY A 256 10.02 -3.17 -2.23
N THR A 257 10.59 -2.13 -1.58
CA THR A 257 11.86 -1.53 -2.04
C THR A 257 13.06 -2.45 -1.84
N GLU A 258 12.98 -3.42 -0.91
CA GLU A 258 13.97 -4.48 -0.75
C GLU A 258 14.09 -5.32 -2.04
N PHE A 259 12.98 -5.50 -2.76
CA PHE A 259 12.96 -6.19 -4.06
C PHE A 259 13.86 -5.50 -5.08
N LEU A 260 13.88 -4.18 -5.16
CA LEU A 260 14.73 -3.45 -6.10
C LEU A 260 16.22 -3.69 -5.83
N VAL A 261 16.61 -3.70 -4.56
CA VAL A 261 18.00 -3.99 -4.17
C VAL A 261 18.39 -5.41 -4.57
N VAL A 262 17.52 -6.39 -4.30
CA VAL A 262 17.76 -7.80 -4.67
C VAL A 262 17.83 -7.95 -6.18
N VAL A 263 16.96 -7.27 -6.96
CA VAL A 263 17.00 -7.25 -8.43
C VAL A 263 18.35 -6.75 -8.94
N ILE A 264 18.88 -5.67 -8.38
CA ILE A 264 20.20 -5.14 -8.77
C ILE A 264 21.31 -6.18 -8.47
N LEU A 265 21.33 -6.75 -7.28
CA LEU A 265 22.33 -7.74 -6.89
C LEU A 265 22.26 -8.99 -7.78
N VAL A 266 21.05 -9.51 -8.01
CA VAL A 266 20.83 -10.67 -8.90
C VAL A 266 21.23 -10.33 -10.34
N SER A 267 20.93 -9.11 -10.82
CA SER A 267 21.31 -8.71 -12.18
C SER A 267 22.83 -8.69 -12.38
N ILE A 268 23.57 -8.21 -11.38
CA ILE A 268 25.05 -8.22 -11.41
C ILE A 268 25.56 -9.67 -11.54
N VAL A 269 25.02 -10.59 -10.75
CA VAL A 269 25.43 -12.00 -10.79
C VAL A 269 25.07 -12.63 -12.14
N VAL A 270 23.82 -12.50 -12.59
CA VAL A 270 23.34 -13.08 -13.85
C VAL A 270 24.14 -12.56 -15.04
N PHE A 271 24.37 -11.26 -15.13
CA PHE A 271 25.15 -10.69 -16.23
C PHE A 271 26.64 -11.02 -16.14
N SER A 272 27.16 -11.29 -14.95
CA SER A 272 28.53 -11.81 -14.81
C SER A 272 28.68 -13.22 -15.40
N VAL A 273 27.66 -14.07 -15.23
CA VAL A 273 27.63 -15.43 -15.79
C VAL A 273 27.47 -15.42 -17.32
N VAL A 274 26.61 -14.52 -17.84
CA VAL A 274 26.38 -14.39 -19.29
C VAL A 274 27.65 -13.97 -20.04
N GLY A 275 28.55 -13.24 -19.38
CA GLY A 275 29.85 -12.91 -19.92
C GLY A 275 29.85 -11.83 -21.03
N ARG A 276 30.97 -11.72 -21.76
CA ARG A 276 31.17 -10.78 -22.85
C ARG A 276 30.55 -11.32 -24.12
N GLN A 277 29.78 -10.46 -24.80
CA GLN A 277 29.12 -10.77 -26.07
C GLN A 277 29.19 -9.56 -27.00
N ALA A 278 28.87 -9.76 -28.28
CA ALA A 278 28.69 -8.68 -29.22
C ALA A 278 27.56 -7.74 -28.74
N ILE A 279 27.69 -6.43 -29.00
CA ILE A 279 26.77 -5.40 -28.51
C ILE A 279 25.29 -5.75 -28.76
N PRO A 280 24.85 -6.20 -29.96
CA PRO A 280 23.44 -6.52 -30.18
C PRO A 280 22.92 -7.64 -29.30
N VAL A 281 23.73 -8.70 -29.11
CA VAL A 281 23.39 -9.86 -28.24
C VAL A 281 23.35 -9.45 -26.78
N MET A 282 24.28 -8.59 -26.37
CA MET A 282 24.33 -8.05 -25.03
C MET A 282 23.09 -7.19 -24.71
N VAL A 283 22.64 -6.32 -25.62
CA VAL A 283 21.41 -5.54 -25.49
C VAL A 283 20.20 -6.47 -25.40
N ALA A 284 20.07 -7.42 -26.33
CA ALA A 284 18.98 -8.38 -26.33
C ALA A 284 18.93 -9.20 -25.03
N SER A 285 20.09 -9.67 -24.52
CA SER A 285 20.16 -10.42 -23.27
C SER A 285 19.67 -9.60 -22.06
N ARG A 286 19.91 -8.28 -22.01
CA ARG A 286 19.43 -7.40 -20.94
C ARG A 286 17.90 -7.37 -20.90
N ILE A 287 17.23 -7.37 -22.06
CA ILE A 287 15.77 -7.34 -22.13
C ILE A 287 15.19 -8.73 -21.81
N VAL A 288 15.73 -9.79 -22.44
CA VAL A 288 15.22 -11.15 -22.27
C VAL A 288 15.39 -11.69 -20.85
N LEU A 289 16.47 -11.29 -20.15
CA LEU A 289 16.74 -11.75 -18.80
C LEU A 289 15.99 -10.97 -17.70
N ILE A 290 15.32 -9.85 -18.01
CA ILE A 290 14.52 -9.10 -17.01
C ILE A 290 13.53 -10.03 -16.27
N PRO A 291 12.66 -10.80 -16.96
CA PRO A 291 11.74 -11.71 -16.26
C PRO A 291 12.45 -12.76 -15.42
N VAL A 292 13.57 -13.29 -15.89
CA VAL A 292 14.35 -14.30 -15.16
C VAL A 292 14.93 -13.69 -13.88
N ILE A 293 15.55 -12.52 -13.97
CA ILE A 293 16.09 -11.78 -12.82
C ILE A 293 14.98 -11.46 -11.81
N ALA A 294 13.83 -10.97 -12.29
CA ALA A 294 12.68 -10.67 -11.42
C ALA A 294 12.16 -11.94 -10.73
N GLY A 295 12.05 -13.06 -11.42
CA GLY A 295 11.62 -14.32 -10.86
C GLY A 295 12.58 -14.84 -9.79
N ILE A 296 13.90 -14.82 -10.06
CA ILE A 296 14.94 -15.22 -9.09
C ILE A 296 14.87 -14.30 -7.87
N SER A 297 14.80 -13.00 -8.07
CA SER A 297 14.76 -12.00 -6.99
C SER A 297 13.56 -12.21 -6.08
N TYR A 298 12.38 -12.49 -6.65
CA TYR A 298 11.18 -12.81 -5.88
C TYR A 298 11.36 -14.07 -5.01
N GLU A 299 11.92 -15.14 -5.56
CA GLU A 299 12.16 -16.36 -4.80
C GLU A 299 13.19 -16.15 -3.68
N LEU A 300 14.23 -15.36 -3.92
CA LEU A 300 15.21 -14.97 -2.90
C LEU A 300 14.55 -14.18 -1.76
N LEU A 301 13.73 -13.20 -2.07
CA LEU A 301 12.99 -12.44 -1.05
C LEU A 301 12.06 -13.33 -0.25
N ARG A 302 11.33 -14.23 -0.91
CA ARG A 302 10.46 -15.19 -0.26
C ARG A 302 11.24 -16.13 0.65
N PHE A 303 12.40 -16.59 0.22
CA PHE A 303 13.31 -17.38 1.05
C PHE A 303 13.79 -16.59 2.26
N GLY A 304 14.25 -15.35 2.05
CA GLY A 304 14.66 -14.44 3.10
C GLY A 304 13.56 -14.19 4.13
N ALA A 305 12.32 -13.95 3.67
CA ALA A 305 11.17 -13.73 4.54
C ALA A 305 10.86 -14.94 5.44
N ARG A 306 11.12 -16.16 4.98
CA ARG A 306 10.90 -17.39 5.76
C ARG A 306 12.00 -17.69 6.78
N HIS A 307 13.21 -17.18 6.57
CA HIS A 307 14.40 -17.48 7.37
C HIS A 307 14.96 -16.25 8.09
N ARG A 308 14.11 -15.28 8.41
CA ARG A 308 14.53 -14.01 9.06
C ARG A 308 15.13 -14.17 10.45
N ASP A 309 14.87 -15.28 11.12
CA ASP A 309 15.47 -15.59 12.43
C ASP A 309 16.98 -15.85 12.31
N SER A 310 17.45 -16.25 11.11
CA SER A 310 18.87 -16.46 10.85
C SER A 310 19.64 -15.14 10.81
N ARG A 311 20.75 -15.06 11.56
CA ARG A 311 21.65 -13.89 11.54
C ARG A 311 22.25 -13.64 10.16
N ILE A 312 22.56 -14.71 9.42
CA ILE A 312 23.13 -14.64 8.06
C ILE A 312 22.13 -14.01 7.11
N VAL A 313 20.87 -14.48 7.15
CA VAL A 313 19.80 -13.92 6.29
C VAL A 313 19.58 -12.45 6.60
N ARG A 314 19.49 -12.07 7.86
CA ARG A 314 19.36 -10.64 8.24
C ARG A 314 20.52 -9.80 7.72
N TRP A 315 21.75 -10.31 7.77
CA TRP A 315 22.91 -9.59 7.26
C TRP A 315 22.86 -9.41 5.73
N ILE A 316 22.46 -10.46 4.98
CA ILE A 316 22.34 -10.41 3.51
C ILE A 316 21.29 -9.37 3.07
N PHE A 317 20.18 -9.27 3.80
CA PHE A 317 19.10 -8.33 3.49
C PHE A 317 19.26 -6.93 4.11
N GLN A 318 20.28 -6.71 4.94
CA GLN A 318 20.56 -5.42 5.56
C GLN A 318 20.72 -4.26 4.56
N PRO A 319 21.34 -4.42 3.37
CA PRO A 319 21.40 -3.34 2.37
C PRO A 319 20.01 -2.83 1.95
N GLY A 320 19.00 -3.71 1.87
CA GLY A 320 17.62 -3.30 1.61
C GLY A 320 17.07 -2.33 2.66
N ILE A 321 17.31 -2.63 3.95
CA ILE A 321 16.93 -1.74 5.05
C ILE A 321 17.67 -0.39 4.99
N TRP A 322 18.94 -0.37 4.56
CA TRP A 322 19.67 0.89 4.39
C TRP A 322 19.08 1.77 3.29
N VAL A 323 18.67 1.18 2.17
CA VAL A 323 18.00 1.91 1.08
C VAL A 323 16.67 2.50 1.54
N GLN A 324 15.94 1.83 2.43
CA GLN A 324 14.70 2.36 3.00
C GLN A 324 14.92 3.68 3.76
N LYS A 325 16.09 3.93 4.37
CA LYS A 325 16.41 5.23 4.99
C LYS A 325 16.35 6.39 3.98
N ILE A 326 16.52 6.10 2.69
CA ILE A 326 16.37 7.09 1.61
C ILE A 326 14.90 7.20 1.20
N THR A 327 14.23 6.07 1.03
CA THR A 327 12.89 5.96 0.44
C THR A 327 11.74 5.99 1.45
N THR A 328 12.03 6.04 2.75
CA THR A 328 11.05 6.31 3.81
C THR A 328 11.47 7.54 4.59
N LYS A 329 10.50 8.41 4.91
CA LYS A 329 10.71 9.61 5.71
C LYS A 329 9.73 9.63 6.87
N GLN A 330 10.07 10.40 7.93
CA GLN A 330 9.17 10.57 9.05
C GLN A 330 7.88 11.25 8.57
N PRO A 331 6.71 10.61 8.72
CA PRO A 331 5.43 11.19 8.36
C PRO A 331 4.98 12.23 9.38
N THR A 332 4.05 13.08 8.98
CA THR A 332 3.25 13.92 9.86
C THR A 332 2.04 13.15 10.39
N ASP A 333 1.36 13.66 11.40
CA ASP A 333 0.23 12.97 12.03
C ASP A 333 -0.93 12.75 11.08
N ASP A 334 -1.20 13.73 10.22
CA ASP A 334 -2.22 13.65 9.18
C ASP A 334 -1.94 12.52 8.16
N MET A 335 -0.67 12.22 7.87
CA MET A 335 -0.28 11.09 7.03
C MET A 335 -0.46 9.75 7.74
N LEU A 336 -0.19 9.71 9.06
CA LEU A 336 -0.45 8.51 9.88
C LEU A 336 -1.95 8.19 9.91
N GLU A 337 -2.82 9.20 10.01
CA GLU A 337 -4.28 9.01 9.94
C GLU A 337 -4.70 8.30 8.64
N VAL A 338 -4.18 8.75 7.50
CA VAL A 338 -4.48 8.14 6.20
C VAL A 338 -4.01 6.68 6.14
N ALA A 339 -2.80 6.40 6.61
CA ALA A 339 -2.26 5.03 6.62
C ALA A 339 -3.06 4.11 7.55
N ILE A 340 -3.47 4.59 8.73
CA ILE A 340 -4.34 3.87 9.66
C ILE A 340 -5.67 3.55 9.00
N VAL A 341 -6.34 4.54 8.38
CA VAL A 341 -7.62 4.33 7.69
C VAL A 341 -7.49 3.29 6.57
N SER A 342 -6.44 3.36 5.75
CA SER A 342 -6.20 2.37 4.70
C SER A 342 -6.04 0.96 5.26
N LEU A 343 -5.29 0.82 6.36
CA LEU A 343 -5.07 -0.48 7.03
C LEU A 343 -6.36 -1.02 7.67
N GLU A 344 -7.14 -0.15 8.33
CA GLU A 344 -8.43 -0.53 8.92
C GLU A 344 -9.41 -1.03 7.86
N GLN A 345 -9.48 -0.36 6.70
CA GLN A 345 -10.35 -0.81 5.61
C GLN A 345 -9.90 -2.17 5.05
N ALA A 346 -8.59 -2.40 4.92
CA ALA A 346 -8.07 -3.69 4.49
C ALA A 346 -8.39 -4.81 5.48
N LEU A 347 -8.30 -4.54 6.80
CA LEU A 347 -8.68 -5.48 7.85
C LEU A 347 -10.18 -5.80 7.81
N LEU A 348 -11.04 -4.79 7.73
CA LEU A 348 -12.50 -4.95 7.64
C LEU A 348 -12.90 -5.77 6.42
N ALA A 349 -12.32 -5.46 5.25
CA ALA A 349 -12.63 -6.15 4.01
C ALA A 349 -12.19 -7.62 4.01
N ASP A 350 -11.14 -7.96 4.76
CA ASP A 350 -10.68 -9.35 4.97
C ASP A 350 -11.47 -10.07 6.10
N GLY A 351 -12.40 -9.37 6.78
CA GLY A 351 -13.17 -9.93 7.90
C GLY A 351 -12.36 -10.11 9.18
N GLU A 352 -11.23 -9.42 9.31
CA GLU A 352 -10.40 -9.45 10.52
C GLU A 352 -10.95 -8.46 11.57
N ALA A 353 -10.76 -8.80 12.84
CA ALA A 353 -11.13 -7.89 13.93
C ALA A 353 -10.22 -6.66 13.95
N LEU A 354 -10.82 -5.50 14.13
CA LEU A 354 -10.06 -4.26 14.28
C LEU A 354 -9.35 -4.22 15.64
N PRO A 355 -8.08 -3.77 15.68
CA PRO A 355 -7.39 -3.48 16.94
C PRO A 355 -8.07 -2.36 17.72
N ASP A 356 -7.74 -2.26 19.02
CA ASP A 356 -8.22 -1.19 19.87
C ASP A 356 -7.89 0.19 19.29
N GLY A 357 -8.77 1.15 19.49
CA GLY A 357 -8.60 2.52 19.00
C GLY A 357 -8.92 2.74 17.53
N ALA A 358 -9.18 1.68 16.76
CA ALA A 358 -9.60 1.78 15.37
C ALA A 358 -11.00 2.43 15.21
N GLY A 359 -11.27 2.95 14.01
CA GLY A 359 -12.56 3.56 13.66
C GLY A 359 -12.80 4.98 14.17
N ARG A 360 -11.83 5.59 14.85
CA ARG A 360 -11.96 6.95 15.43
C ARG A 360 -11.67 8.07 14.43
N ILE A 361 -10.99 7.78 13.33
CA ILE A 361 -10.61 8.76 12.32
C ILE A 361 -11.77 8.94 11.35
N GLY A 362 -12.19 10.21 11.17
CA GLY A 362 -13.26 10.58 10.23
C GLY A 362 -12.86 10.25 8.78
N ARG A 363 -13.75 9.58 8.05
CA ARG A 363 -13.49 9.13 6.67
C ARG A 363 -14.78 9.03 5.86
N SER A 364 -14.66 9.22 4.55
CA SER A 364 -15.79 9.13 3.61
C SER A 364 -15.44 8.17 2.46
N PRO A 365 -16.40 7.41 1.94
CA PRO A 365 -16.15 6.58 0.77
C PRO A 365 -15.81 7.44 -0.46
N LEU A 366 -14.84 7.02 -1.23
CA LEU A 366 -14.51 7.61 -2.53
C LEU A 366 -15.45 7.02 -3.58
N VAL A 367 -16.30 7.85 -4.18
CA VAL A 367 -17.07 7.43 -5.34
C VAL A 367 -16.25 7.70 -6.58
N LEU A 368 -15.77 6.65 -7.17
CA LEU A 368 -15.25 6.67 -8.52
C LEU A 368 -16.47 6.88 -9.42
N SER A 369 -16.49 7.97 -10.19
CA SER A 369 -17.49 8.15 -11.26
C SER A 369 -17.54 6.84 -12.04
N ALA A 370 -18.76 6.34 -12.21
CA ALA A 370 -18.97 5.01 -12.81
C ALA A 370 -18.43 5.03 -14.24
N GLU A 371 -17.15 4.69 -14.41
CA GLU A 371 -16.74 4.07 -15.65
C GLU A 371 -17.56 2.81 -15.76
N ALA A 372 -18.58 2.93 -16.62
CA ALA A 372 -19.32 1.87 -17.27
C ALA A 372 -19.05 0.46 -16.67
N ARG A 373 -19.94 -0.01 -15.83
CA ARG A 373 -20.22 -1.44 -15.79
C ARG A 373 -20.33 -1.84 -17.26
N PRO A 374 -19.51 -2.78 -17.76
CA PRO A 374 -19.85 -3.39 -19.02
C PRO A 374 -21.29 -3.86 -18.86
N ALA A 375 -22.15 -3.43 -19.80
CA ALA A 375 -23.54 -3.86 -19.87
C ALA A 375 -23.52 -5.37 -19.67
N ALA A 376 -24.23 -5.86 -18.66
CA ALA A 376 -24.49 -7.28 -18.53
C ALA A 376 -25.15 -7.70 -19.84
N GLU A 377 -24.43 -8.46 -20.65
CA GLU A 377 -25.00 -9.14 -21.79
C GLU A 377 -26.11 -10.03 -21.24
N THR A 378 -27.31 -9.65 -21.59
CA THR A 378 -28.54 -10.47 -21.45
C THR A 378 -28.49 -11.68 -22.36
#